data_f3e705b406d2bae079da22a3c331637b
#
_entry.id   f3e705b406d2bae079da22a3c331637b
#
_cell.length_a   1.000
_cell.length_b   1.000
_cell.length_c   1.000
_cell.angle_alpha   90.00
_cell.angle_beta   90.00
_cell.angle_gamma   90.00
#
_symmetry.space_group_name_H-M   'P 1'
#
loop_
_entity.id
_entity.type
_entity.pdbx_description
1 polymer ?
#
loop_
_entity_poly.entity_id
_entity_poly.type
_entity_poly.pdbx_seq_one_letter_code
_entity_poly.pdbx_strand_id
1 'polypeptide(L)'
;PVGTPLAEIFRVAYPNGDDPPLAAIVQGTICELGRPVTADIVAEPVRLSSSDGMRIYSRSLSFLLVVVADELHPDAQIRIDYSVPHGGFFCRVEGRKPFSSAELGCIKKRMLEIVDEDRPIGRCRCKLDEALELFSADGREEKARLLSTRRPDHLHVYTLNGVSDYFFGYMVPSTRFLRVFGLEPFADGFVLRFPRREETTKLLPAQRFKALRDVFTEYGRWLDVLGLRDVVSLNEAIRSGRIDQVILVAEALHEKRIAEIAAEIADRHETGTRLVFIAGPSASGKTTFSKRLAIQLLASGLTPYPLAMDNYFHPREELVEQFGDAVDVDSLDALDVSLFRGDLARLLAGEEVALPRFDFPTGTRQGGPTVRLSEDQILLVEGIHGLNPKLINGAPFGNCYRIFVSALTQLNLDLHNRISTTDTRLLRRIVRDVSNRGYEARATLALWENVRRGEKANIFPYQEEADVMFNSALIYELAILKPLVEPLLLQVRDPALRIEAERLLALLWWFDACPDCGIPGNSILREFVGGSTLRDLALVPQGMWAVSSHEDRASVAEGGTS
;
A
#
# COMPACT_ATOMS: atom_id res chain seq x y z
N PRO A 1 -20.96 32.09 -17.92
CA PRO A 1 -21.96 32.88 -17.18
C PRO A 1 -22.13 32.32 -15.76
N VAL A 2 -22.48 33.18 -14.81
CA VAL A 2 -22.86 32.75 -13.46
C VAL A 2 -24.06 31.79 -13.54
N GLY A 3 -24.00 30.67 -12.80
CA GLY A 3 -25.02 29.61 -12.84
C GLY A 3 -24.74 28.47 -13.82
N THR A 4 -23.74 28.60 -14.70
CA THR A 4 -23.38 27.52 -15.65
C THR A 4 -22.70 26.36 -14.88
N PRO A 5 -23.12 25.09 -15.05
CA PRO A 5 -22.43 23.94 -14.48
C PRO A 5 -21.01 23.77 -15.05
N LEU A 6 -20.07 23.30 -14.23
CA LEU A 6 -18.71 23.00 -14.68
C LEU A 6 -18.67 22.00 -15.85
N ALA A 7 -19.60 21.05 -15.89
CA ALA A 7 -19.76 20.10 -16.99
C ALA A 7 -19.92 20.79 -18.36
N GLU A 8 -20.73 21.85 -18.43
CA GLU A 8 -20.94 22.61 -19.67
C GLU A 8 -19.67 23.38 -20.06
N ILE A 9 -19.01 23.99 -19.08
CA ILE A 9 -17.76 24.74 -19.31
C ILE A 9 -16.70 23.80 -19.87
N PHE A 10 -16.52 22.63 -19.26
CA PHE A 10 -15.53 21.66 -19.73
C PHE A 10 -15.90 21.04 -21.06
N ARG A 11 -17.19 20.86 -21.38
CA ARG A 11 -17.63 20.39 -22.70
C ARG A 11 -17.24 21.37 -23.82
N VAL A 12 -17.29 22.68 -23.54
CA VAL A 12 -16.86 23.72 -24.49
C VAL A 12 -15.33 23.82 -24.56
N ALA A 13 -14.65 23.73 -23.41
CA ALA A 13 -13.19 23.84 -23.36
C ALA A 13 -12.47 22.59 -23.89
N TYR A 14 -13.10 21.41 -23.78
CA TYR A 14 -12.53 20.11 -24.17
C TYR A 14 -13.52 19.31 -25.03
N PRO A 15 -13.85 19.75 -26.26
CA PRO A 15 -14.94 19.18 -27.06
C PRO A 15 -14.68 17.75 -27.55
N ASN A 16 -13.40 17.36 -27.72
CA ASN A 16 -12.99 16.08 -28.34
C ASN A 16 -11.82 15.47 -27.57
N GLY A 17 -12.06 14.79 -26.47
CA GLY A 17 -11.01 14.15 -25.71
C GLY A 17 -11.31 12.69 -25.41
N ASP A 18 -10.32 11.80 -25.65
CA ASP A 18 -10.39 10.38 -25.24
C ASP A 18 -10.36 10.20 -23.71
N ASP A 19 -10.06 11.26 -22.95
CA ASP A 19 -10.00 11.31 -21.50
C ASP A 19 -10.87 12.47 -20.96
N PRO A 20 -12.20 12.32 -20.92
CA PRO A 20 -13.12 13.38 -20.49
C PRO A 20 -12.96 13.71 -19.00
N PRO A 21 -13.18 14.98 -18.60
CA PRO A 21 -13.23 15.35 -17.18
C PRO A 21 -14.30 14.56 -16.41
N LEU A 22 -13.93 14.00 -15.26
CA LEU A 22 -14.82 13.28 -14.33
C LEU A 22 -15.25 14.16 -13.15
N ALA A 23 -14.42 15.12 -12.77
CA ALA A 23 -14.62 16.09 -11.71
C ALA A 23 -13.78 17.35 -12.01
N ALA A 24 -13.83 18.33 -11.15
CA ALA A 24 -13.01 19.55 -11.24
C ALA A 24 -12.26 19.83 -9.93
N ILE A 25 -11.09 20.47 -10.01
CA ILE A 25 -10.43 21.11 -8.90
C ILE A 25 -10.74 22.60 -8.97
N VAL A 26 -11.35 23.13 -7.92
CA VAL A 26 -11.67 24.55 -7.79
C VAL A 26 -11.11 25.05 -6.45
N GLN A 27 -10.21 26.01 -6.49
CA GLN A 27 -9.56 26.56 -5.29
C GLN A 27 -8.91 25.46 -4.40
N GLY A 28 -8.25 24.49 -5.02
CA GLY A 28 -7.58 23.38 -4.32
C GLY A 28 -8.52 22.34 -3.69
N THR A 29 -9.79 22.29 -4.11
CA THR A 29 -10.75 21.30 -3.63
C THR A 29 -11.41 20.59 -4.81
N ILE A 30 -11.51 19.25 -4.75
CA ILE A 30 -12.25 18.48 -5.76
C ILE A 30 -13.73 18.76 -5.61
N CYS A 31 -14.41 18.98 -6.73
CA CYS A 31 -15.86 19.15 -6.77
C CYS A 31 -16.46 18.45 -8.01
N GLU A 32 -17.76 18.20 -7.92
CA GLU A 32 -18.53 17.55 -8.98
C GLU A 32 -18.75 18.48 -10.16
N LEU A 33 -18.87 17.90 -11.34
CA LEU A 33 -19.11 18.64 -12.57
C LEU A 33 -20.48 19.31 -12.61
N GLY A 34 -21.45 18.83 -11.82
CA GLY A 34 -22.76 19.47 -11.67
C GLY A 34 -22.75 20.80 -10.90
N ARG A 35 -21.63 21.15 -10.23
CA ARG A 35 -21.52 22.39 -9.46
C ARG A 35 -21.66 23.62 -10.36
N PRO A 36 -22.61 24.56 -10.07
CA PRO A 36 -22.72 25.80 -10.83
C PRO A 36 -21.59 26.75 -10.45
N VAL A 37 -21.08 27.49 -11.43
CA VAL A 37 -20.11 28.58 -11.21
C VAL A 37 -20.83 29.80 -10.69
N THR A 38 -20.43 30.29 -9.51
CA THR A 38 -21.07 31.44 -8.82
C THR A 38 -20.22 32.70 -8.83
N ALA A 39 -18.94 32.62 -9.21
CA ALA A 39 -17.97 33.72 -9.27
C ALA A 39 -16.90 33.40 -10.31
N ASP A 40 -15.99 34.34 -10.57
CA ASP A 40 -14.80 34.08 -11.36
C ASP A 40 -13.91 33.08 -10.62
N ILE A 41 -13.65 31.94 -11.25
CA ILE A 41 -12.86 30.83 -10.69
C ILE A 41 -11.89 30.26 -11.71
N VAL A 42 -10.80 29.69 -11.22
CA VAL A 42 -9.97 28.78 -11.98
C VAL A 42 -10.43 27.36 -11.68
N ALA A 43 -10.77 26.62 -12.70
CA ALA A 43 -11.20 25.22 -12.58
C ALA A 43 -10.28 24.32 -13.43
N GLU A 44 -9.67 23.33 -12.80
CA GLU A 44 -8.83 22.34 -13.46
C GLU A 44 -9.60 21.02 -13.62
N PRO A 45 -9.51 20.34 -14.78
CA PRO A 45 -10.20 19.08 -14.98
C PRO A 45 -9.52 17.93 -14.25
N VAL A 46 -10.29 17.12 -13.52
CA VAL A 46 -9.85 15.81 -12.99
C VAL A 46 -10.19 14.76 -14.03
N ARG A 47 -9.18 14.14 -14.63
CA ARG A 47 -9.31 13.17 -15.73
C ARG A 47 -9.05 11.76 -15.24
N LEU A 48 -9.50 10.75 -15.99
CA LEU A 48 -9.27 9.34 -15.67
C LEU A 48 -7.78 8.97 -15.59
N SER A 49 -6.96 9.63 -16.40
CA SER A 49 -5.48 9.51 -16.38
C SER A 49 -4.82 10.03 -15.09
N SER A 50 -5.54 10.77 -14.24
CA SER A 50 -5.06 11.22 -12.94
C SER A 50 -5.34 10.20 -11.83
N SER A 51 -4.62 10.32 -10.70
CA SER A 51 -4.84 9.47 -9.52
C SER A 51 -6.24 9.64 -8.95
N ASP A 52 -6.74 10.86 -8.85
CA ASP A 52 -8.08 11.16 -8.34
C ASP A 52 -9.18 10.70 -9.30
N GLY A 53 -8.99 10.91 -10.60
CA GLY A 53 -9.93 10.42 -11.60
C GLY A 53 -10.07 8.90 -11.58
N MET A 54 -8.97 8.17 -11.41
CA MET A 54 -9.01 6.70 -11.26
C MET A 54 -9.75 6.27 -9.97
N ARG A 55 -9.57 7.00 -8.86
CA ARG A 55 -10.32 6.75 -7.62
C ARG A 55 -11.81 7.01 -7.81
N ILE A 56 -12.17 8.09 -8.50
CA ILE A 56 -13.56 8.44 -8.84
C ILE A 56 -14.17 7.35 -9.71
N TYR A 57 -13.49 6.96 -10.77
CA TYR A 57 -13.95 5.94 -11.71
C TYR A 57 -14.20 4.59 -11.03
N SER A 58 -13.17 4.07 -10.34
CA SER A 58 -13.25 2.75 -9.70
C SER A 58 -14.32 2.70 -8.62
N ARG A 59 -14.52 3.78 -7.86
CA ARG A 59 -15.61 3.90 -6.87
C ARG A 59 -16.97 3.90 -7.52
N SER A 60 -17.16 4.69 -8.58
CA SER A 60 -18.43 4.75 -9.32
C SER A 60 -18.77 3.43 -9.97
N LEU A 61 -17.76 2.73 -10.50
CA LEU A 61 -17.93 1.40 -11.08
C LEU A 61 -18.30 0.36 -10.01
N SER A 62 -17.71 0.45 -8.80
CA SER A 62 -18.10 -0.39 -7.68
C SER A 62 -19.55 -0.16 -7.27
N PHE A 63 -20.00 1.10 -7.26
CA PHE A 63 -21.40 1.41 -6.97
C PHE A 63 -22.35 0.85 -8.04
N LEU A 64 -22.02 1.00 -9.32
CA LEU A 64 -22.80 0.40 -10.42
C LEU A 64 -22.87 -1.13 -10.27
N LEU A 65 -21.77 -1.79 -9.91
CA LEU A 65 -21.76 -3.24 -9.65
C LEU A 65 -22.73 -3.61 -8.52
N VAL A 66 -22.67 -2.89 -7.39
CA VAL A 66 -23.56 -3.14 -6.23
C VAL A 66 -25.02 -2.97 -6.61
N VAL A 67 -25.37 -1.89 -7.31
CA VAL A 67 -26.74 -1.62 -7.76
C VAL A 67 -27.27 -2.75 -8.66
N VAL A 68 -26.46 -3.22 -9.60
CA VAL A 68 -26.88 -4.30 -10.52
C VAL A 68 -26.91 -5.66 -9.81
N ALA A 69 -26.02 -5.90 -8.87
CA ALA A 69 -26.05 -7.12 -8.05
C ALA A 69 -27.32 -7.16 -7.19
N ASP A 70 -27.68 -6.06 -6.53
CA ASP A 70 -28.92 -5.94 -5.75
C ASP A 70 -30.17 -6.13 -6.63
N GLU A 71 -30.16 -5.61 -7.88
CA GLU A 71 -31.29 -5.76 -8.85
C GLU A 71 -31.46 -7.21 -9.27
N LEU A 72 -30.38 -7.93 -9.60
CA LEU A 72 -30.48 -9.27 -10.19
C LEU A 72 -30.41 -10.40 -9.14
N HIS A 73 -29.76 -10.15 -8.02
CA HIS A 73 -29.47 -11.12 -6.97
C HIS A 73 -29.59 -10.49 -5.57
N PRO A 74 -30.81 -10.19 -5.11
CA PRO A 74 -31.03 -9.51 -3.81
C PRO A 74 -30.59 -10.33 -2.59
N ASP A 75 -30.28 -11.62 -2.77
CA ASP A 75 -29.70 -12.52 -1.77
C ASP A 75 -28.18 -12.42 -1.67
N ALA A 76 -27.52 -11.64 -2.52
CA ALA A 76 -26.07 -11.49 -2.61
C ALA A 76 -25.62 -10.14 -2.07
N GLN A 77 -24.72 -10.13 -1.11
CA GLN A 77 -24.00 -8.93 -0.70
C GLN A 77 -22.58 -8.93 -1.31
N ILE A 78 -22.25 -7.85 -2.00
CA ILE A 78 -20.92 -7.70 -2.61
C ILE A 78 -19.96 -7.06 -1.60
N ARG A 79 -18.86 -7.73 -1.33
CA ARG A 79 -17.73 -7.16 -0.60
C ARG A 79 -16.62 -6.78 -1.57
N ILE A 80 -16.21 -5.52 -1.61
CA ILE A 80 -15.03 -5.04 -2.34
C ILE A 80 -13.82 -5.25 -1.43
N ASP A 81 -13.00 -6.26 -1.72
CA ASP A 81 -12.00 -6.74 -0.76
C ASP A 81 -10.62 -6.06 -0.96
N TYR A 82 -9.86 -6.41 -2.00
CA TYR A 82 -8.54 -5.86 -2.22
C TYR A 82 -8.28 -5.53 -3.70
N SER A 83 -7.25 -4.70 -3.94
CA SER A 83 -6.81 -4.39 -5.30
C SER A 83 -6.01 -5.53 -5.88
N VAL A 84 -6.22 -5.80 -7.17
CA VAL A 84 -5.40 -6.72 -7.94
C VAL A 84 -4.50 -5.97 -8.92
N PRO A 85 -3.36 -6.54 -9.34
CA PRO A 85 -2.52 -5.96 -10.37
C PRO A 85 -3.28 -5.71 -11.68
N HIS A 86 -2.75 -4.81 -12.52
CA HIS A 86 -3.32 -4.43 -13.82
C HIS A 86 -4.72 -3.81 -13.80
N GLY A 87 -5.16 -3.31 -12.64
CA GLY A 87 -6.44 -2.59 -12.49
C GLY A 87 -7.62 -3.51 -12.24
N GLY A 88 -8.05 -3.52 -11.00
CA GLY A 88 -9.23 -4.27 -10.56
C GLY A 88 -9.33 -4.36 -9.06
N PHE A 89 -10.50 -4.79 -8.62
CA PHE A 89 -10.79 -5.18 -7.25
C PHE A 89 -11.24 -6.64 -7.22
N PHE A 90 -10.68 -7.42 -6.32
CA PHE A 90 -11.26 -8.70 -5.97
C PHE A 90 -12.52 -8.45 -5.15
N CYS A 91 -13.61 -9.13 -5.53
CA CYS A 91 -14.91 -9.01 -4.91
C CYS A 91 -15.37 -10.39 -4.42
N ARG A 92 -15.88 -10.45 -3.20
CA ARG A 92 -16.55 -11.63 -2.66
C ARG A 92 -18.05 -11.46 -2.68
N VAL A 93 -18.73 -12.59 -2.69
CA VAL A 93 -20.18 -12.66 -2.58
C VAL A 93 -20.50 -13.24 -1.22
N GLU A 94 -21.20 -12.48 -0.38
CA GLU A 94 -21.69 -12.92 0.93
C GLU A 94 -23.19 -13.26 0.83
N GLY A 95 -23.69 -14.07 1.74
CA GLY A 95 -25.11 -14.50 1.76
C GLY A 95 -25.44 -15.68 0.84
N ARG A 96 -24.63 -15.94 -0.19
CA ARG A 96 -24.83 -17.06 -1.14
C ARG A 96 -23.50 -17.60 -1.69
N LYS A 97 -23.57 -18.60 -2.56
CA LYS A 97 -22.40 -19.13 -3.30
C LYS A 97 -21.86 -18.08 -4.27
N PRO A 98 -20.55 -18.09 -4.58
CA PRO A 98 -19.96 -17.22 -5.59
C PRO A 98 -20.71 -17.27 -6.92
N PHE A 99 -20.73 -16.14 -7.64
CA PHE A 99 -21.38 -16.07 -8.95
C PHE A 99 -20.69 -17.00 -9.97
N SER A 100 -21.48 -17.71 -10.72
CA SER A 100 -21.05 -18.46 -11.91
C SER A 100 -20.64 -17.49 -13.04
N SER A 101 -19.89 -17.99 -14.02
CA SER A 101 -19.54 -17.21 -15.21
C SER A 101 -20.77 -16.71 -15.99
N ALA A 102 -21.87 -17.45 -15.96
CA ALA A 102 -23.12 -17.06 -16.60
C ALA A 102 -23.78 -15.89 -15.86
N GLU A 103 -23.85 -15.95 -14.52
CA GLU A 103 -24.38 -14.85 -13.70
C GLU A 103 -23.52 -13.59 -13.83
N LEU A 104 -22.18 -13.70 -13.81
CA LEU A 104 -21.28 -12.57 -14.08
C LEU A 104 -21.49 -11.99 -15.48
N GLY A 105 -21.79 -12.83 -16.47
CA GLY A 105 -22.17 -12.40 -17.82
C GLY A 105 -23.47 -11.57 -17.83
N CYS A 106 -24.50 -12.01 -17.10
CA CYS A 106 -25.76 -11.27 -16.94
C CYS A 106 -25.55 -9.94 -16.22
N ILE A 107 -24.80 -9.94 -15.11
CA ILE A 107 -24.46 -8.72 -14.36
C ILE A 107 -23.73 -7.73 -15.28
N LYS A 108 -22.69 -8.19 -15.99
CA LYS A 108 -21.92 -7.34 -16.92
C LYS A 108 -22.80 -6.75 -18.01
N LYS A 109 -23.67 -7.55 -18.60
CA LYS A 109 -24.61 -7.09 -19.64
C LYS A 109 -25.53 -5.99 -19.09
N ARG A 110 -26.12 -6.20 -17.90
CA ARG A 110 -26.99 -5.22 -17.26
C ARG A 110 -26.27 -3.93 -16.89
N MET A 111 -25.03 -4.03 -16.40
CA MET A 111 -24.19 -2.85 -16.16
C MET A 111 -23.97 -2.05 -17.45
N LEU A 112 -23.68 -2.70 -18.59
CA LEU A 112 -23.49 -2.03 -19.88
C LEU A 112 -24.78 -1.35 -20.36
N GLU A 113 -25.94 -1.99 -20.19
CA GLU A 113 -27.26 -1.38 -20.51
C GLU A 113 -27.47 -0.06 -19.74
N ILE A 114 -27.18 -0.05 -18.42
CA ILE A 114 -27.29 1.15 -17.58
C ILE A 114 -26.27 2.22 -18.00
N VAL A 115 -25.07 1.82 -18.44
CA VAL A 115 -24.06 2.75 -18.98
C VAL A 115 -24.55 3.40 -20.28
N ASP A 116 -25.17 2.62 -21.16
CA ASP A 116 -25.70 3.13 -22.43
C ASP A 116 -26.98 4.00 -22.25
N GLU A 117 -27.76 3.75 -21.19
CA GLU A 117 -28.87 4.59 -20.77
C GLU A 117 -28.43 5.94 -20.18
N ASP A 118 -27.17 6.14 -19.90
CA ASP A 118 -26.60 7.37 -19.30
C ASP A 118 -27.34 7.83 -18.04
N ARG A 119 -27.51 6.92 -17.07
CA ARG A 119 -28.22 7.22 -15.82
C ARG A 119 -27.42 8.17 -14.95
N PRO A 120 -28.03 9.23 -14.38
CA PRO A 120 -27.37 10.13 -13.46
C PRO A 120 -27.04 9.42 -12.16
N ILE A 121 -25.83 9.66 -11.62
CA ILE A 121 -25.43 9.30 -10.26
C ILE A 121 -25.70 10.51 -9.38
N GLY A 122 -26.82 10.47 -8.65
CA GLY A 122 -27.23 11.54 -7.75
C GLY A 122 -26.35 11.58 -6.51
N ARG A 123 -26.15 12.78 -5.97
CA ARG A 123 -25.49 12.98 -4.68
C ARG A 123 -26.32 13.94 -3.85
N CYS A 124 -26.81 13.51 -2.71
CA CYS A 124 -27.52 14.37 -1.79
C CYS A 124 -26.77 14.51 -0.46
N ARG A 125 -26.90 15.68 0.15
CA ARG A 125 -26.46 15.94 1.52
C ARG A 125 -27.64 15.68 2.43
N CYS A 126 -27.55 14.70 3.31
CA CYS A 126 -28.58 14.37 4.28
C CYS A 126 -28.04 14.49 5.71
N LYS A 127 -28.95 14.61 6.68
CA LYS A 127 -28.60 14.52 8.10
C LYS A 127 -28.26 13.07 8.45
N LEU A 128 -27.49 12.88 9.51
CA LEU A 128 -27.13 11.56 9.97
C LEU A 128 -28.36 10.69 10.26
N ASP A 129 -29.33 11.20 10.98
CA ASP A 129 -30.53 10.44 11.35
C ASP A 129 -31.32 9.97 10.13
N GLU A 130 -31.46 10.82 9.11
CA GLU A 130 -32.10 10.48 7.82
C GLU A 130 -31.34 9.36 7.11
N ALA A 131 -29.99 9.40 7.14
CA ALA A 131 -29.17 8.37 6.53
C ALA A 131 -29.25 7.03 7.30
N LEU A 132 -29.27 7.07 8.63
CA LEU A 132 -29.43 5.89 9.46
C LEU A 132 -30.78 5.20 9.22
N GLU A 133 -31.87 5.96 9.15
CA GLU A 133 -33.19 5.44 8.80
C GLU A 133 -33.19 4.80 7.40
N LEU A 134 -32.58 5.47 6.41
CA LEU A 134 -32.47 4.97 5.05
C LEU A 134 -31.74 3.62 5.00
N PHE A 135 -30.53 3.54 5.58
CA PHE A 135 -29.73 2.32 5.54
C PHE A 135 -30.31 1.18 6.36
N SER A 136 -31.00 1.49 7.49
CA SER A 136 -31.69 0.48 8.27
C SER A 136 -32.93 -0.07 7.53
N ALA A 137 -33.67 0.78 6.83
CA ALA A 137 -34.80 0.35 6.01
C ALA A 137 -34.38 -0.54 4.82
N ASP A 138 -33.21 -0.26 4.24
CA ASP A 138 -32.63 -1.03 3.13
C ASP A 138 -31.86 -2.29 3.60
N GLY A 139 -31.85 -2.62 4.91
CA GLY A 139 -31.14 -3.76 5.46
C GLY A 139 -29.61 -3.65 5.42
N ARG A 140 -29.08 -2.45 5.27
CA ARG A 140 -27.62 -2.15 5.21
C ARG A 140 -27.09 -1.79 6.60
N GLU A 141 -27.23 -2.73 7.53
CA GLU A 141 -26.87 -2.52 8.94
C GLU A 141 -25.40 -2.18 9.16
N GLU A 142 -24.49 -2.68 8.32
CA GLU A 142 -23.05 -2.35 8.42
C GLU A 142 -22.79 -0.86 8.14
N LYS A 143 -23.55 -0.23 7.22
CA LYS A 143 -23.49 1.21 6.95
C LYS A 143 -24.02 2.01 8.14
N ALA A 144 -25.16 1.61 8.68
CA ALA A 144 -25.73 2.25 9.86
C ALA A 144 -24.76 2.16 11.06
N ARG A 145 -24.10 1.01 11.29
CA ARG A 145 -23.07 0.84 12.32
C ARG A 145 -21.88 1.77 12.07
N LEU A 146 -21.33 1.82 10.85
CA LEU A 146 -20.21 2.69 10.52
C LEU A 146 -20.55 4.16 10.83
N LEU A 147 -21.68 4.64 10.34
CA LEU A 147 -22.10 6.04 10.51
C LEU A 147 -22.39 6.39 11.98
N SER A 148 -22.98 5.47 12.76
CA SER A 148 -23.28 5.70 14.18
C SER A 148 -22.03 5.86 15.04
N THR A 149 -20.87 5.35 14.60
CA THR A 149 -19.61 5.46 15.36
C THR A 149 -19.03 6.86 15.37
N ARG A 150 -19.30 7.70 14.37
CA ARG A 150 -18.68 9.03 14.18
C ARG A 150 -19.65 10.20 14.28
N ARG A 151 -20.93 9.98 14.08
CA ARG A 151 -22.00 10.99 14.16
C ARG A 151 -21.67 12.30 13.43
N PRO A 152 -21.37 12.26 12.13
CA PRO A 152 -21.25 13.50 11.36
C PRO A 152 -22.59 14.22 11.34
N ASP A 153 -22.60 15.56 11.43
CA ASP A 153 -23.86 16.32 11.31
C ASP A 153 -24.57 16.06 9.99
N HIS A 154 -23.80 15.91 8.93
CA HIS A 154 -24.28 15.63 7.57
C HIS A 154 -23.30 14.70 6.86
N LEU A 155 -23.84 13.93 5.93
CA LEU A 155 -23.05 13.10 5.01
C LEU A 155 -23.60 13.20 3.58
N HIS A 156 -22.85 12.69 2.64
CA HIS A 156 -23.26 12.61 1.25
C HIS A 156 -23.61 11.17 0.90
N VAL A 157 -24.85 10.96 0.50
CA VAL A 157 -25.36 9.68 0.01
C VAL A 157 -25.45 9.76 -1.50
N TYR A 158 -25.01 8.71 -2.17
CA TYR A 158 -25.13 8.55 -3.61
C TYR A 158 -26.34 7.70 -3.96
N THR A 159 -27.01 8.04 -5.07
CA THR A 159 -28.20 7.34 -5.56
C THR A 159 -28.05 6.96 -7.02
N LEU A 160 -28.41 5.73 -7.37
CA LEU A 160 -28.46 5.24 -8.74
C LEU A 160 -29.60 4.21 -8.85
N ASN A 161 -30.50 4.40 -9.79
CA ASN A 161 -31.69 3.52 -10.03
C ASN A 161 -32.50 3.24 -8.76
N GLY A 162 -32.66 4.23 -7.87
CA GLY A 162 -33.38 4.09 -6.62
C GLY A 162 -32.62 3.43 -5.47
N VAL A 163 -31.44 2.88 -5.72
CA VAL A 163 -30.55 2.36 -4.67
C VAL A 163 -29.72 3.50 -4.11
N SER A 164 -29.63 3.58 -2.79
CA SER A 164 -28.84 4.57 -2.08
C SER A 164 -27.67 3.92 -1.37
N ASP A 165 -26.48 4.56 -1.40
CA ASP A 165 -25.32 4.08 -0.67
C ASP A 165 -24.39 5.20 -0.25
N TYR A 166 -23.56 4.91 0.76
CA TYR A 166 -22.48 5.77 1.21
C TYR A 166 -21.16 5.29 0.64
N PHE A 167 -20.46 6.20 -0.05
CA PHE A 167 -19.10 5.97 -0.49
C PHE A 167 -18.20 7.13 -0.09
N PHE A 168 -16.98 6.78 0.30
CA PHE A 168 -15.98 7.74 0.73
C PHE A 168 -15.34 8.45 -0.47
N GLY A 169 -15.77 9.68 -0.76
CA GLY A 169 -15.25 10.55 -1.83
C GLY A 169 -16.24 10.77 -2.99
N TYR A 170 -15.75 11.30 -4.11
CA TYR A 170 -16.58 11.72 -5.24
C TYR A 170 -16.79 10.57 -6.25
N MET A 171 -17.89 10.69 -7.03
CA MET A 171 -18.24 9.79 -8.14
C MET A 171 -18.35 10.55 -9.47
N VAL A 172 -18.43 9.82 -10.57
CA VAL A 172 -18.74 10.41 -11.89
C VAL A 172 -20.18 10.93 -11.94
N PRO A 173 -20.47 11.94 -12.78
CA PRO A 173 -21.81 12.53 -12.84
C PRO A 173 -22.91 11.57 -13.33
N SER A 174 -22.55 10.64 -14.22
CA SER A 174 -23.49 9.66 -14.78
C SER A 174 -22.77 8.39 -15.23
N THR A 175 -23.53 7.35 -15.49
CA THR A 175 -22.99 6.03 -15.83
C THR A 175 -22.29 5.97 -17.19
N ARG A 176 -22.54 6.89 -18.12
CA ARG A 176 -21.88 6.93 -19.45
C ARG A 176 -20.35 7.00 -19.39
N PHE A 177 -19.79 7.46 -18.27
CA PHE A 177 -18.34 7.54 -18.08
C PHE A 177 -17.72 6.18 -17.77
N LEU A 178 -18.54 5.15 -17.43
CA LEU A 178 -18.08 3.83 -16.95
C LEU A 178 -18.05 2.78 -18.08
N ARG A 179 -17.45 3.08 -19.22
CA ARG A 179 -17.51 2.23 -20.42
C ARG A 179 -16.53 1.07 -20.44
N VAL A 180 -15.39 1.21 -19.76
CA VAL A 180 -14.29 0.25 -19.86
C VAL A 180 -14.18 -0.55 -18.58
N PHE A 181 -14.78 -1.73 -18.53
CA PHE A 181 -14.70 -2.63 -17.38
C PHE A 181 -14.91 -4.10 -17.79
N GLY A 182 -14.60 -4.99 -16.86
CA GLY A 182 -14.82 -6.42 -17.00
C GLY A 182 -15.16 -7.09 -15.68
N LEU A 183 -15.84 -8.22 -15.74
CA LEU A 183 -16.06 -9.12 -14.61
C LEU A 183 -15.46 -10.47 -14.96
N GLU A 184 -14.54 -10.96 -14.13
CA GLU A 184 -13.79 -12.19 -14.38
C GLU A 184 -13.90 -13.11 -13.16
N PRO A 185 -14.33 -14.38 -13.29
CA PRO A 185 -14.32 -15.33 -12.18
C PRO A 185 -12.90 -15.50 -11.65
N PHE A 186 -12.74 -15.49 -10.35
CA PHE A 186 -11.43 -15.68 -9.72
C PHE A 186 -11.59 -16.27 -8.32
N ALA A 187 -10.95 -17.41 -8.06
CA ALA A 187 -10.99 -18.11 -6.78
C ALA A 187 -12.43 -18.32 -6.24
N ASP A 188 -12.70 -17.90 -5.02
CA ASP A 188 -13.99 -17.95 -4.33
C ASP A 188 -14.84 -16.68 -4.53
N GLY A 189 -14.52 -15.89 -5.56
CA GLY A 189 -15.19 -14.64 -5.91
C GLY A 189 -15.00 -14.27 -7.38
N PHE A 190 -14.81 -12.99 -7.63
CA PHE A 190 -14.56 -12.48 -8.98
C PHE A 190 -13.76 -11.18 -8.93
N VAL A 191 -13.19 -10.77 -10.06
CA VAL A 191 -12.47 -9.50 -10.20
C VAL A 191 -13.33 -8.52 -10.99
N LEU A 192 -13.61 -7.37 -10.40
CA LEU A 192 -14.10 -6.18 -11.10
C LEU A 192 -12.91 -5.49 -11.74
N ARG A 193 -12.75 -5.65 -13.07
CA ARG A 193 -11.65 -5.05 -13.86
C ARG A 193 -12.02 -3.65 -14.30
N PHE A 194 -11.03 -2.75 -14.26
CA PHE A 194 -11.12 -1.38 -14.78
C PHE A 194 -9.76 -0.95 -15.36
N PRO A 195 -9.74 0.11 -16.23
CA PRO A 195 -8.52 0.56 -16.88
C PRO A 195 -7.49 1.09 -15.87
N ARG A 196 -6.29 1.33 -16.35
CA ARG A 196 -5.23 2.00 -15.61
C ARG A 196 -5.11 3.44 -16.09
N ARG A 197 -4.59 4.32 -15.24
CA ARG A 197 -4.39 5.73 -15.60
C ARG A 197 -3.40 5.93 -16.77
N GLU A 198 -2.51 4.95 -16.97
CA GLU A 198 -1.54 4.93 -18.06
C GLU A 198 -2.16 4.43 -19.38
N GLU A 199 -3.31 3.72 -19.29
CA GLU A 199 -4.06 3.19 -20.43
C GLU A 199 -5.55 3.22 -20.07
N THR A 200 -6.23 4.32 -20.41
CA THR A 200 -7.61 4.61 -19.99
C THR A 200 -8.68 4.03 -20.92
N THR A 201 -8.27 3.61 -22.12
CA THR A 201 -9.18 3.22 -23.21
C THR A 201 -9.48 1.71 -23.26
N LYS A 202 -8.66 0.88 -22.60
CA LYS A 202 -8.80 -0.58 -22.59
C LYS A 202 -8.33 -1.20 -21.27
N LEU A 203 -8.75 -2.43 -21.05
CA LEU A 203 -8.24 -3.25 -19.96
C LEU A 203 -6.88 -3.83 -20.33
N LEU A 204 -5.95 -3.80 -19.38
CA LEU A 204 -4.70 -4.53 -19.53
C LEU A 204 -4.97 -6.05 -19.51
N PRO A 205 -4.08 -6.88 -20.08
CA PRO A 205 -4.23 -8.33 -20.03
C PRO A 205 -4.42 -8.85 -18.61
N ALA A 206 -5.30 -9.85 -18.45
CA ALA A 206 -5.50 -10.51 -17.16
C ALA A 206 -4.21 -11.24 -16.74
N GLN A 207 -3.85 -11.10 -15.47
CA GLN A 207 -2.75 -11.83 -14.87
C GLN A 207 -3.27 -12.77 -13.79
N ARG A 208 -2.53 -13.85 -13.56
CA ARG A 208 -2.75 -14.72 -12.41
C ARG A 208 -1.89 -14.22 -11.25
N PHE A 209 -2.51 -14.02 -10.09
CA PHE A 209 -1.80 -13.62 -8.87
C PHE A 209 -2.09 -14.64 -7.77
N LYS A 210 -1.47 -15.79 -7.91
CA LYS A 210 -1.69 -16.90 -6.98
C LYS A 210 -1.12 -16.59 -5.60
N ALA A 211 0.12 -16.11 -5.54
CA ALA A 211 0.79 -15.82 -4.29
C ALA A 211 0.07 -14.70 -3.52
N LEU A 212 -0.33 -13.63 -4.22
CA LEU A 212 -1.10 -12.54 -3.64
C LEU A 212 -2.45 -13.02 -3.08
N ARG A 213 -3.20 -13.84 -3.84
CA ARG A 213 -4.47 -14.43 -3.41
C ARG A 213 -4.29 -15.26 -2.14
N ASP A 214 -3.28 -16.14 -2.12
CA ASP A 214 -3.08 -17.07 -1.01
C ASP A 214 -2.80 -16.31 0.29
N VAL A 215 -2.01 -15.24 0.25
CA VAL A 215 -1.78 -14.34 1.38
C VAL A 215 -3.07 -13.65 1.84
N PHE A 216 -3.87 -13.11 0.92
CA PHE A 216 -5.14 -12.48 1.28
C PHE A 216 -6.15 -13.48 1.86
N THR A 217 -6.19 -14.70 1.35
CA THR A 217 -7.06 -15.76 1.87
C THR A 217 -6.65 -16.18 3.29
N GLU A 218 -5.36 -16.35 3.54
CA GLU A 218 -4.83 -16.69 4.86
C GLU A 218 -5.17 -15.58 5.88
N TYR A 219 -4.85 -14.33 5.53
CA TYR A 219 -5.07 -13.20 6.43
C TYR A 219 -6.55 -12.93 6.69
N GLY A 220 -7.41 -13.09 5.69
CA GLY A 220 -8.86 -12.97 5.83
C GLY A 220 -9.44 -13.95 6.85
N ARG A 221 -8.96 -15.20 6.86
CA ARG A 221 -9.37 -16.20 7.88
C ARG A 221 -9.01 -15.77 9.30
N TRP A 222 -7.85 -15.13 9.46
CA TRP A 222 -7.43 -14.63 10.78
C TRP A 222 -8.29 -13.44 11.24
N LEU A 223 -8.66 -12.55 10.33
CA LEU A 223 -9.59 -11.47 10.65
C LEU A 223 -10.95 -12.00 11.12
N ASP A 224 -11.46 -13.04 10.46
CA ASP A 224 -12.70 -13.72 10.87
C ASP A 224 -12.58 -14.34 12.27
N VAL A 225 -11.46 -15.02 12.58
CA VAL A 225 -11.20 -15.60 13.91
C VAL A 225 -11.15 -14.53 15.00
N LEU A 226 -10.57 -13.36 14.71
CA LEU A 226 -10.50 -12.22 15.63
C LEU A 226 -11.83 -11.45 15.73
N GLY A 227 -12.80 -11.72 14.85
CA GLY A 227 -14.04 -10.95 14.73
C GLY A 227 -13.83 -9.51 14.27
N LEU A 228 -12.73 -9.25 13.52
CA LEU A 228 -12.35 -7.92 13.04
C LEU A 228 -12.59 -7.82 11.54
N ARG A 229 -13.82 -7.51 11.14
CA ARG A 229 -14.22 -7.48 9.73
C ARG A 229 -14.13 -6.10 9.08
N ASP A 230 -14.16 -5.04 9.89
CA ASP A 230 -14.24 -3.66 9.46
C ASP A 230 -13.66 -2.71 10.53
N VAL A 231 -13.58 -1.43 10.19
CA VAL A 231 -13.10 -0.39 11.12
C VAL A 231 -13.97 -0.26 12.36
N VAL A 232 -15.27 -0.56 12.25
CA VAL A 232 -16.20 -0.49 13.40
C VAL A 232 -15.80 -1.51 14.45
N SER A 233 -15.56 -2.75 14.06
CA SER A 233 -15.14 -3.83 14.96
C SER A 233 -13.77 -3.56 15.61
N LEU A 234 -12.84 -2.91 14.89
CA LEU A 234 -11.57 -2.45 15.44
C LEU A 234 -11.79 -1.35 16.49
N ASN A 235 -12.61 -0.33 16.18
CA ASN A 235 -12.93 0.75 17.11
C ASN A 235 -13.64 0.20 18.38
N GLU A 236 -14.53 -0.76 18.23
CA GLU A 236 -15.15 -1.45 19.36
C GLU A 236 -14.13 -2.21 20.24
N ALA A 237 -13.13 -2.85 19.61
CA ALA A 237 -12.03 -3.49 20.33
C ALA A 237 -11.19 -2.48 21.13
N ILE A 238 -10.93 -1.31 20.54
CA ILE A 238 -10.22 -0.20 21.23
C ILE A 238 -11.03 0.30 22.43
N ARG A 239 -12.31 0.64 22.23
CA ARG A 239 -13.18 1.20 23.29
C ARG A 239 -13.43 0.22 24.43
N SER A 240 -13.48 -1.07 24.14
CA SER A 240 -13.69 -2.13 25.14
C SER A 240 -12.41 -2.62 25.83
N GLY A 241 -11.24 -2.07 25.48
CA GLY A 241 -9.95 -2.50 26.02
C GLY A 241 -9.46 -3.86 25.49
N ARG A 242 -10.12 -4.44 24.47
CA ARG A 242 -9.68 -5.69 23.84
C ARG A 242 -8.52 -5.51 22.87
N ILE A 243 -8.11 -4.27 22.61
CA ILE A 243 -7.07 -3.96 21.63
C ILE A 243 -5.73 -4.65 21.94
N ASP A 244 -5.37 -4.81 23.22
CA ASP A 244 -4.13 -5.49 23.61
C ASP A 244 -4.14 -6.96 23.18
N GLN A 245 -5.28 -7.65 23.25
CA GLN A 245 -5.42 -9.01 22.74
C GLN A 245 -5.27 -9.06 21.21
N VAL A 246 -5.85 -8.08 20.51
CA VAL A 246 -5.72 -7.95 19.05
C VAL A 246 -4.27 -7.77 18.65
N ILE A 247 -3.54 -6.89 19.34
CA ILE A 247 -2.11 -6.64 19.11
C ILE A 247 -1.31 -7.93 19.32
N LEU A 248 -1.48 -8.59 20.45
CA LEU A 248 -0.76 -9.82 20.77
C LEU A 248 -0.99 -10.92 19.73
N VAL A 249 -2.23 -11.12 19.29
CA VAL A 249 -2.53 -12.13 18.26
C VAL A 249 -1.98 -11.74 16.91
N ALA A 250 -2.11 -10.48 16.49
CA ALA A 250 -1.58 -10.01 15.21
C ALA A 250 -0.04 -10.15 15.14
N GLU A 251 0.66 -9.83 16.24
CA GLU A 251 2.11 -10.01 16.33
C GLU A 251 2.53 -11.48 16.38
N ALA A 252 1.78 -12.32 17.10
CA ALA A 252 2.01 -13.76 17.12
C ALA A 252 1.84 -14.40 15.73
N LEU A 253 0.89 -13.91 14.92
CA LEU A 253 0.72 -14.34 13.54
C LEU A 253 1.91 -13.96 12.66
N HIS A 254 2.43 -12.74 12.81
CA HIS A 254 3.64 -12.33 12.13
C HIS A 254 4.83 -13.20 12.53
N GLU A 255 5.01 -13.45 13.83
CA GLU A 255 6.12 -14.28 14.34
C GLU A 255 6.04 -15.71 13.81
N LYS A 256 4.84 -16.31 13.86
CA LYS A 256 4.59 -17.64 13.31
C LYS A 256 4.97 -17.70 11.83
N ARG A 257 4.52 -16.72 11.03
CA ARG A 257 4.80 -16.72 9.59
C ARG A 257 6.29 -16.53 9.29
N ILE A 258 6.99 -15.69 10.05
CA ILE A 258 8.44 -15.49 9.90
C ILE A 258 9.20 -16.78 10.27
N ALA A 259 8.78 -17.48 11.33
CA ALA A 259 9.36 -18.76 11.72
C ALA A 259 9.16 -19.85 10.65
N GLU A 260 7.96 -19.92 10.02
CA GLU A 260 7.69 -20.84 8.91
C GLU A 260 8.61 -20.55 7.71
N ILE A 261 8.79 -19.27 7.36
CA ILE A 261 9.72 -18.86 6.29
C ILE A 261 11.17 -19.23 6.64
N ALA A 262 11.59 -19.03 7.89
CA ALA A 262 12.93 -19.39 8.33
C ALA A 262 13.17 -20.90 8.27
N ALA A 263 12.18 -21.72 8.64
CA ALA A 263 12.24 -23.17 8.54
C ALA A 263 12.38 -23.63 7.06
N GLU A 264 11.59 -23.04 6.15
CA GLU A 264 11.69 -23.34 4.71
C GLU A 264 13.07 -22.95 4.14
N ILE A 265 13.64 -21.83 4.60
CA ILE A 265 15.00 -21.43 4.20
C ILE A 265 16.03 -22.42 4.75
N ALA A 266 15.88 -22.89 6.00
CA ALA A 266 16.78 -23.88 6.59
C ALA A 266 16.76 -25.20 5.82
N ASP A 267 15.60 -25.72 5.47
CA ASP A 267 15.44 -26.91 4.63
C ASP A 267 16.13 -26.73 3.25
N ARG A 268 15.97 -25.56 2.62
CA ARG A 268 16.63 -25.25 1.36
C ARG A 268 18.14 -25.03 1.48
N HIS A 269 18.60 -24.61 2.64
CA HIS A 269 20.04 -24.46 2.91
C HIS A 269 20.75 -25.81 2.85
N GLU A 270 20.15 -26.88 3.34
CA GLU A 270 20.68 -28.25 3.23
C GLU A 270 20.87 -28.68 1.76
N THR A 271 20.11 -28.09 0.84
CA THR A 271 20.20 -28.34 -0.61
C THR A 271 21.02 -27.28 -1.36
N GLY A 272 21.76 -26.40 -0.63
CA GLY A 272 22.73 -25.46 -1.18
C GLY A 272 22.23 -24.03 -1.37
N THR A 273 21.07 -23.65 -0.85
CA THR A 273 20.61 -22.24 -0.88
C THR A 273 21.37 -21.43 0.18
N ARG A 274 22.15 -20.44 -0.26
CA ARG A 274 22.93 -19.55 0.62
C ARG A 274 22.59 -18.06 0.43
N LEU A 275 21.65 -17.75 -0.45
CA LEU A 275 21.26 -16.40 -0.81
C LEU A 275 19.75 -16.21 -0.67
N VAL A 276 19.35 -15.23 0.12
CA VAL A 276 17.95 -14.85 0.32
C VAL A 276 17.76 -13.40 -0.09
N PHE A 277 16.88 -13.14 -1.04
CA PHE A 277 16.47 -11.79 -1.41
C PHE A 277 15.18 -11.39 -0.70
N ILE A 278 15.19 -10.21 -0.07
CA ILE A 278 14.04 -9.62 0.61
C ILE A 278 13.67 -8.33 -0.12
N ALA A 279 12.64 -8.40 -0.95
CA ALA A 279 12.19 -7.28 -1.75
C ALA A 279 10.80 -6.78 -1.33
N GLY A 280 10.44 -5.62 -1.80
CA GLY A 280 9.12 -5.03 -1.57
C GLY A 280 9.14 -3.52 -1.71
N PRO A 281 7.96 -2.88 -1.81
CA PRO A 281 7.85 -1.46 -2.06
C PRO A 281 8.31 -0.61 -0.85
N SER A 282 8.43 0.69 -1.05
CA SER A 282 8.78 1.63 0.02
C SER A 282 7.78 1.57 1.18
N ALA A 283 8.27 1.69 2.42
CA ALA A 283 7.49 1.60 3.66
C ALA A 283 6.69 0.29 3.83
N SER A 284 7.20 -0.81 3.28
CA SER A 284 6.61 -2.14 3.49
C SER A 284 7.10 -2.84 4.76
N GLY A 285 8.12 -2.33 5.46
CA GLY A 285 8.67 -2.94 6.68
C GLY A 285 9.73 -4.01 6.41
N LYS A 286 10.38 -3.98 5.24
CA LYS A 286 11.43 -4.93 4.86
C LYS A 286 12.58 -5.02 5.85
N THR A 287 13.05 -3.89 6.34
CA THR A 287 14.21 -3.81 7.22
C THR A 287 13.95 -4.50 8.56
N THR A 288 12.79 -4.25 9.17
CA THR A 288 12.41 -4.94 10.42
C THR A 288 12.11 -6.41 10.17
N PHE A 289 11.45 -6.74 9.05
CA PHE A 289 11.22 -8.14 8.65
C PHE A 289 12.55 -8.89 8.49
N SER A 290 13.53 -8.32 7.79
CA SER A 290 14.86 -8.92 7.59
C SER A 290 15.56 -9.23 8.92
N LYS A 291 15.49 -8.30 9.89
CA LYS A 291 16.06 -8.50 11.23
C LYS A 291 15.32 -9.60 12.00
N ARG A 292 14.00 -9.64 11.96
CA ARG A 292 13.20 -10.71 12.60
C ARG A 292 13.50 -12.07 11.97
N LEU A 293 13.57 -12.13 10.63
CA LEU A 293 13.93 -13.35 9.91
C LEU A 293 15.33 -13.83 10.31
N ALA A 294 16.29 -12.92 10.40
CA ALA A 294 17.65 -13.26 10.83
C ALA A 294 17.69 -13.86 12.25
N ILE A 295 16.87 -13.36 13.18
CA ILE A 295 16.72 -13.92 14.52
C ILE A 295 16.16 -15.36 14.45
N GLN A 296 15.16 -15.61 13.61
CA GLN A 296 14.59 -16.94 13.45
C GLN A 296 15.55 -17.93 12.78
N LEU A 297 16.38 -17.46 11.83
CA LEU A 297 17.44 -18.27 11.24
C LEU A 297 18.51 -18.64 12.26
N LEU A 298 18.94 -17.68 13.12
CA LEU A 298 19.84 -17.96 14.24
C LEU A 298 19.26 -19.00 15.21
N ALA A 299 17.96 -18.90 15.53
CA ALA A 299 17.26 -19.88 16.36
C ALA A 299 17.18 -21.27 15.70
N SER A 300 17.26 -21.33 14.36
CA SER A 300 17.33 -22.57 13.57
C SER A 300 18.78 -23.05 13.34
N GLY A 301 19.78 -22.43 13.97
CA GLY A 301 21.19 -22.83 13.88
C GLY A 301 21.93 -22.29 12.66
N LEU A 302 21.33 -21.40 11.88
CA LEU A 302 21.96 -20.78 10.72
C LEU A 302 22.50 -19.38 11.07
N THR A 303 23.60 -19.00 10.47
CA THR A 303 24.23 -17.69 10.71
C THR A 303 23.94 -16.75 9.53
N PRO A 304 22.97 -15.83 9.64
CA PRO A 304 22.65 -14.88 8.58
C PRO A 304 23.62 -13.69 8.56
N TYR A 305 23.99 -13.24 7.36
CA TYR A 305 24.69 -11.98 7.14
C TYR A 305 23.77 -10.99 6.39
N PRO A 306 23.37 -9.87 6.98
CA PRO A 306 22.52 -8.88 6.34
C PRO A 306 23.32 -7.98 5.40
N LEU A 307 22.84 -7.79 4.17
CA LEU A 307 23.39 -6.90 3.17
C LEU A 307 22.29 -5.98 2.63
N ALA A 308 22.46 -4.67 2.81
CA ALA A 308 21.55 -3.69 2.24
C ALA A 308 21.95 -3.38 0.78
N MET A 309 21.06 -3.59 -0.15
CA MET A 309 21.23 -3.26 -1.58
C MET A 309 21.45 -1.75 -1.79
N ASP A 310 20.86 -0.94 -0.93
CA ASP A 310 20.97 0.52 -0.95
C ASP A 310 22.43 1.00 -0.79
N ASN A 311 23.34 0.19 -0.26
CA ASN A 311 24.75 0.51 -0.18
C ASN A 311 25.46 0.56 -1.55
N TYR A 312 24.83 0.02 -2.59
CA TYR A 312 25.36 -0.04 -3.95
C TYR A 312 24.80 1.03 -4.88
N PHE A 313 24.11 2.04 -4.37
CA PHE A 313 23.70 3.18 -5.20
C PHE A 313 24.93 3.90 -5.78
N HIS A 314 24.80 4.38 -7.01
CA HIS A 314 25.73 5.32 -7.58
C HIS A 314 25.73 6.64 -6.78
N PRO A 315 26.88 7.31 -6.63
CA PRO A 315 26.93 8.66 -6.07
C PRO A 315 25.93 9.60 -6.77
N ARG A 316 25.29 10.46 -6.00
CA ARG A 316 24.24 11.37 -6.54
C ARG A 316 24.76 12.25 -7.67
N GLU A 317 26.02 12.70 -7.58
CA GLU A 317 26.64 13.52 -8.63
C GLU A 317 26.76 12.77 -9.96
N GLU A 318 27.18 11.49 -9.92
CA GLU A 318 27.25 10.63 -11.10
C GLU A 318 25.88 10.41 -11.74
N LEU A 319 24.83 10.21 -10.93
CA LEU A 319 23.47 10.02 -11.42
C LEU A 319 22.94 11.30 -12.08
N VAL A 320 23.19 12.47 -11.50
CA VAL A 320 22.79 13.77 -12.07
C VAL A 320 23.56 14.04 -13.38
N GLU A 321 24.85 13.72 -13.44
CA GLU A 321 25.66 13.86 -14.65
C GLU A 321 25.14 12.97 -15.79
N GLN A 322 24.77 11.73 -15.47
CA GLN A 322 24.33 10.74 -16.47
C GLN A 322 22.87 10.93 -16.92
N PHE A 323 21.95 11.29 -16.00
CA PHE A 323 20.50 11.31 -16.23
C PHE A 323 19.84 12.69 -16.05
N GLY A 324 20.61 13.72 -15.65
CA GLY A 324 20.11 15.06 -15.33
C GLY A 324 19.29 15.10 -14.03
N ASP A 325 18.56 16.21 -13.82
CA ASP A 325 17.74 16.44 -12.61
C ASP A 325 16.51 15.51 -12.49
N ALA A 326 16.20 14.75 -13.54
CA ALA A 326 15.06 13.84 -13.59
C ALA A 326 15.40 12.40 -13.13
N VAL A 327 16.49 12.22 -12.38
CA VAL A 327 16.92 10.91 -11.86
C VAL A 327 15.82 10.23 -11.08
N ASP A 328 15.40 9.04 -11.53
CA ASP A 328 14.56 8.14 -10.76
C ASP A 328 15.45 7.28 -9.85
N VAL A 329 15.57 7.69 -8.59
CA VAL A 329 16.35 6.96 -7.56
C VAL A 329 15.78 5.59 -7.23
N ASP A 330 14.54 5.31 -7.60
CA ASP A 330 13.89 4.00 -7.46
C ASP A 330 14.07 3.13 -8.73
N SER A 331 14.80 3.63 -9.75
CA SER A 331 15.19 2.85 -10.92
C SER A 331 16.34 1.88 -10.60
N LEU A 332 16.37 0.75 -11.32
CA LEU A 332 17.52 -0.16 -11.26
C LEU A 332 18.82 0.51 -11.75
N ASP A 333 18.71 1.51 -12.63
CA ASP A 333 19.86 2.25 -13.16
C ASP A 333 20.54 3.14 -12.12
N ALA A 334 19.86 3.42 -10.99
CA ALA A 334 20.45 4.10 -9.85
C ALA A 334 21.41 3.19 -9.04
N LEU A 335 21.34 1.86 -9.26
CA LEU A 335 22.15 0.86 -8.57
C LEU A 335 23.33 0.43 -9.46
N ASP A 336 24.52 0.37 -8.88
CA ASP A 336 25.70 -0.25 -9.49
C ASP A 336 25.55 -1.78 -9.53
N VAL A 337 24.76 -2.26 -10.50
CA VAL A 337 24.43 -3.67 -10.66
C VAL A 337 25.68 -4.52 -10.87
N SER A 338 26.69 -3.98 -11.56
CA SER A 338 27.92 -4.71 -11.86
C SER A 338 28.74 -4.96 -10.59
N LEU A 339 28.95 -3.93 -9.78
CA LEU A 339 29.63 -4.05 -8.48
C LEU A 339 28.84 -4.98 -7.55
N PHE A 340 27.53 -4.78 -7.45
CA PHE A 340 26.67 -5.60 -6.60
C PHE A 340 26.77 -7.10 -6.95
N ARG A 341 26.64 -7.45 -8.23
CA ARG A 341 26.73 -8.84 -8.70
C ARG A 341 28.12 -9.44 -8.51
N GLY A 342 29.16 -8.64 -8.73
CA GLY A 342 30.56 -9.05 -8.53
C GLY A 342 30.83 -9.37 -7.06
N ASP A 343 30.44 -8.49 -6.16
CA ASP A 343 30.62 -8.67 -4.71
C ASP A 343 29.83 -9.85 -4.17
N LEU A 344 28.58 -10.03 -4.62
CA LEU A 344 27.76 -11.20 -4.26
C LEU A 344 28.43 -12.52 -4.68
N ALA A 345 28.91 -12.60 -5.93
CA ALA A 345 29.56 -13.82 -6.44
C ALA A 345 30.82 -14.15 -5.63
N ARG A 346 31.66 -13.17 -5.32
CA ARG A 346 32.87 -13.32 -4.52
C ARG A 346 32.56 -13.73 -3.07
N LEU A 347 31.56 -13.11 -2.43
CA LEU A 347 31.11 -13.48 -1.08
C LEU A 347 30.64 -14.95 -1.05
N LEU A 348 29.82 -15.38 -2.01
CA LEU A 348 29.32 -16.76 -2.08
C LEU A 348 30.43 -17.77 -2.39
N ALA A 349 31.50 -17.34 -3.07
CA ALA A 349 32.73 -18.11 -3.26
C ALA A 349 33.63 -18.16 -2.00
N GLY A 350 33.28 -17.46 -0.91
CA GLY A 350 34.07 -17.41 0.31
C GLY A 350 35.30 -16.50 0.22
N GLU A 351 35.32 -15.59 -0.77
CA GLU A 351 36.37 -14.58 -0.88
C GLU A 351 36.16 -13.43 0.11
N GLU A 352 37.24 -12.71 0.38
CA GLU A 352 37.24 -11.49 1.17
C GLU A 352 36.82 -10.31 0.28
N VAL A 353 35.76 -9.58 0.67
CA VAL A 353 35.17 -8.48 -0.10
C VAL A 353 35.04 -7.24 0.76
N ALA A 354 35.60 -6.11 0.31
CA ALA A 354 35.37 -4.81 0.90
C ALA A 354 34.02 -4.27 0.42
N LEU A 355 33.00 -4.30 1.28
CA LEU A 355 31.65 -3.87 0.94
C LEU A 355 31.57 -2.34 0.87
N PRO A 356 30.74 -1.77 -0.02
CA PRO A 356 30.46 -0.34 -0.01
C PRO A 356 29.50 0.01 1.13
N ARG A 357 29.48 1.29 1.50
CA ARG A 357 28.48 1.91 2.37
C ARG A 357 27.99 3.19 1.72
N PHE A 358 26.68 3.35 1.59
CA PHE A 358 26.10 4.57 1.04
C PHE A 358 25.66 5.51 2.17
N ASP A 359 26.10 6.76 2.08
CA ASP A 359 25.70 7.84 2.98
C ASP A 359 24.59 8.67 2.32
N PHE A 360 23.33 8.46 2.76
CA PHE A 360 22.15 9.14 2.20
C PHE A 360 22.17 10.66 2.37
N PRO A 361 22.60 11.25 3.52
CA PRO A 361 22.71 12.68 3.69
C PRO A 361 23.62 13.36 2.66
N THR A 362 24.81 12.80 2.43
CA THR A 362 25.76 13.35 1.46
C THR A 362 25.52 12.86 0.04
N GLY A 363 24.80 11.74 -0.14
CA GLY A 363 24.60 11.11 -1.43
C GLY A 363 25.86 10.48 -2.02
N THR A 364 26.81 10.04 -1.18
CA THR A 364 28.08 9.49 -1.59
C THR A 364 28.26 8.03 -1.17
N ARG A 365 29.03 7.26 -1.96
CA ARG A 365 29.43 5.90 -1.62
C ARG A 365 30.80 5.93 -0.98
N GLN A 366 30.93 5.29 0.19
CA GLN A 366 32.14 5.21 1.00
C GLN A 366 32.58 3.76 1.15
N GLY A 367 33.82 3.53 1.59
CA GLY A 367 34.29 2.21 1.99
C GLY A 367 33.57 1.73 3.25
N GLY A 368 33.12 0.49 3.23
CA GLY A 368 32.49 -0.19 4.36
C GLY A 368 33.36 -1.32 4.92
N PRO A 369 32.78 -2.29 5.63
CA PRO A 369 33.51 -3.40 6.23
C PRO A 369 34.03 -4.37 5.17
N THR A 370 35.18 -4.97 5.46
CA THR A 370 35.67 -6.13 4.70
C THR A 370 35.07 -7.41 5.30
N VAL A 371 34.46 -8.22 4.48
CA VAL A 371 33.65 -9.39 4.89
C VAL A 371 34.07 -10.63 4.11
N ARG A 372 34.10 -11.76 4.80
CA ARG A 372 34.24 -13.09 4.22
C ARG A 372 33.16 -14.00 4.78
N LEU A 373 32.38 -14.63 3.93
CA LEU A 373 31.34 -15.58 4.37
C LEU A 373 31.94 -16.98 4.56
N SER A 374 31.57 -17.64 5.66
CA SER A 374 31.82 -19.08 5.83
C SER A 374 30.79 -19.92 5.05
N GLU A 375 31.06 -21.21 4.88
CA GLU A 375 30.21 -22.10 4.08
C GLU A 375 28.80 -22.30 4.66
N ASP A 376 28.68 -22.20 5.98
CA ASP A 376 27.43 -22.34 6.76
C ASP A 376 26.62 -21.04 6.87
N GLN A 377 27.11 -19.93 6.30
CA GLN A 377 26.41 -18.65 6.38
C GLN A 377 25.45 -18.42 5.23
N ILE A 378 24.33 -17.76 5.58
CA ILE A 378 23.30 -17.30 4.63
C ILE A 378 23.38 -15.78 4.47
N LEU A 379 23.45 -15.32 3.23
CA LEU A 379 23.41 -13.91 2.87
C LEU A 379 21.95 -13.44 2.73
N LEU A 380 21.53 -12.48 3.56
CA LEU A 380 20.22 -11.83 3.50
C LEU A 380 20.36 -10.48 2.78
N VAL A 381 19.92 -10.40 1.55
CA VAL A 381 19.99 -9.18 0.73
C VAL A 381 18.64 -8.46 0.77
N GLU A 382 18.61 -7.28 1.38
CA GLU A 382 17.42 -6.45 1.47
C GLU A 382 17.49 -5.29 0.48
N GLY A 383 16.44 -5.09 -0.33
CA GLY A 383 16.33 -3.95 -1.23
C GLY A 383 15.09 -4.01 -2.13
N ILE A 384 14.76 -2.86 -2.74
CA ILE A 384 13.55 -2.77 -3.57
C ILE A 384 13.62 -3.61 -4.85
N HIS A 385 14.82 -3.86 -5.36
CA HIS A 385 15.06 -4.56 -6.63
C HIS A 385 15.34 -6.07 -6.48
N GLY A 386 15.27 -6.64 -5.28
CA GLY A 386 15.67 -8.03 -4.99
C GLY A 386 14.95 -9.12 -5.81
N LEU A 387 13.82 -8.80 -6.46
CA LEU A 387 13.10 -9.71 -7.36
C LEU A 387 13.29 -9.37 -8.85
N ASN A 388 14.02 -8.30 -9.18
CA ASN A 388 14.17 -7.90 -10.58
C ASN A 388 15.02 -8.92 -11.35
N PRO A 389 14.50 -9.55 -12.42
CA PRO A 389 15.24 -10.55 -13.21
C PRO A 389 16.56 -10.03 -13.77
N LYS A 390 16.64 -8.73 -14.08
CA LYS A 390 17.89 -8.12 -14.57
C LYS A 390 19.02 -8.15 -13.52
N LEU A 391 18.65 -8.19 -12.23
CA LEU A 391 19.62 -8.31 -11.15
C LEU A 391 20.10 -9.75 -10.95
N ILE A 392 19.23 -10.74 -11.16
CA ILE A 392 19.42 -12.13 -10.78
C ILE A 392 19.83 -13.00 -11.96
N ASN A 393 19.18 -12.84 -13.14
CA ASN A 393 19.37 -13.71 -14.29
C ASN A 393 20.80 -13.64 -14.86
N GLY A 394 21.36 -14.83 -15.10
CA GLY A 394 22.72 -14.97 -15.65
C GLY A 394 23.84 -14.68 -14.63
N ALA A 395 23.51 -14.44 -13.37
CA ALA A 395 24.50 -14.34 -12.31
C ALA A 395 24.84 -15.71 -11.72
N PRO A 396 26.09 -15.97 -11.31
CA PRO A 396 26.53 -17.25 -10.77
C PRO A 396 26.14 -17.42 -9.30
N PHE A 397 24.89 -17.15 -8.93
CA PHE A 397 24.46 -17.15 -7.52
C PHE A 397 23.96 -18.51 -7.03
N GLY A 398 23.81 -19.50 -7.92
CA GLY A 398 23.17 -20.79 -7.58
C GLY A 398 21.69 -20.63 -7.25
N ASN A 399 21.20 -21.48 -6.35
CA ASN A 399 19.83 -21.40 -5.86
C ASN A 399 19.68 -20.21 -4.89
N CYS A 400 18.66 -19.37 -5.10
CA CYS A 400 18.31 -18.30 -4.19
C CYS A 400 16.86 -18.45 -3.71
N TYR A 401 16.56 -17.92 -2.53
CA TYR A 401 15.20 -17.83 -1.99
C TYR A 401 14.72 -16.38 -2.04
N ARG A 402 13.52 -16.15 -2.54
CA ARG A 402 13.01 -14.82 -2.84
C ARG A 402 11.75 -14.53 -2.03
N ILE A 403 11.78 -13.44 -1.27
CA ILE A 403 10.71 -13.01 -0.37
C ILE A 403 10.17 -11.66 -0.83
N PHE A 404 8.87 -11.55 -1.02
CA PHE A 404 8.20 -10.26 -1.26
C PHE A 404 7.48 -9.79 -0.01
N VAL A 405 7.86 -8.64 0.54
CA VAL A 405 7.29 -8.04 1.74
C VAL A 405 6.43 -6.84 1.36
N SER A 406 5.14 -6.88 1.66
CA SER A 406 4.22 -5.77 1.38
C SER A 406 3.17 -5.61 2.49
N ALA A 407 2.76 -4.36 2.76
CA ALA A 407 1.70 -4.06 3.72
C ALA A 407 0.33 -4.22 3.06
N LEU A 408 -0.12 -5.46 2.89
CA LEU A 408 -1.38 -5.80 2.20
C LEU A 408 -2.57 -5.56 3.14
N THR A 409 -3.06 -4.32 3.17
CA THR A 409 -4.18 -3.91 4.03
C THR A 409 -5.46 -4.64 3.64
N GLN A 410 -6.12 -5.28 4.63
CA GLN A 410 -7.37 -6.03 4.44
C GLN A 410 -8.53 -5.47 5.25
N LEU A 411 -8.26 -4.66 6.28
CA LEU A 411 -9.32 -3.97 7.00
C LEU A 411 -9.94 -2.91 6.10
N ASN A 412 -11.23 -2.99 5.89
CA ASN A 412 -12.00 -2.01 5.12
C ASN A 412 -12.88 -1.16 6.05
N LEU A 413 -13.39 -0.01 5.58
CA LEU A 413 -14.33 0.80 6.36
C LEU A 413 -15.67 0.05 6.51
N ASP A 414 -16.16 -0.53 5.43
CA ASP A 414 -17.37 -1.35 5.31
C ASP A 414 -17.26 -2.29 4.09
N LEU A 415 -18.37 -2.89 3.63
CA LEU A 415 -18.39 -3.81 2.49
C LEU A 415 -17.90 -3.17 1.18
N HIS A 416 -18.15 -1.88 0.99
CA HIS A 416 -17.92 -1.20 -0.29
C HIS A 416 -16.74 -0.21 -0.25
N ASN A 417 -16.38 0.28 0.94
CA ASN A 417 -15.33 1.29 1.11
C ASN A 417 -14.01 0.66 1.56
N ARG A 418 -13.17 0.39 0.60
CA ARG A 418 -11.87 -0.26 0.80
C ARG A 418 -10.79 0.72 1.25
N ILE A 419 -9.91 0.27 2.12
CA ILE A 419 -8.67 0.98 2.48
C ILE A 419 -7.55 0.55 1.54
N SER A 420 -6.85 1.53 0.98
CA SER A 420 -5.77 1.27 0.03
C SER A 420 -4.46 0.92 0.72
N THR A 421 -3.81 -0.18 0.33
CA THR A 421 -2.42 -0.51 0.69
C THR A 421 -1.46 0.67 0.44
N THR A 422 -1.69 1.41 -0.64
CA THR A 422 -0.90 2.59 -0.98
C THR A 422 -1.03 3.69 0.08
N ASP A 423 -2.25 3.90 0.61
CA ASP A 423 -2.51 4.91 1.64
C ASP A 423 -1.85 4.53 2.96
N THR A 424 -1.97 3.28 3.38
CA THR A 424 -1.31 2.76 4.58
C THR A 424 0.22 2.96 4.50
N ARG A 425 0.83 2.63 3.36
CA ARG A 425 2.27 2.82 3.16
C ARG A 425 2.67 4.30 3.12
N LEU A 426 1.85 5.16 2.54
CA LEU A 426 2.08 6.61 2.54
C LEU A 426 2.07 7.17 3.97
N LEU A 427 1.10 6.77 4.78
CA LEU A 427 1.01 7.17 6.19
C LEU A 427 2.22 6.67 7.00
N ARG A 428 2.62 5.40 6.83
CA ARG A 428 3.85 4.86 7.41
C ARG A 428 5.07 5.68 7.00
N ARG A 429 5.19 6.02 5.70
CA ARG A 429 6.32 6.78 5.17
C ARG A 429 6.38 8.20 5.74
N ILE A 430 5.24 8.90 5.82
CA ILE A 430 5.19 10.26 6.39
C ILE A 430 5.72 10.25 7.83
N VAL A 431 5.23 9.34 8.68
CA VAL A 431 5.67 9.24 10.08
C VAL A 431 7.16 8.93 10.16
N ARG A 432 7.65 7.95 9.41
CA ARG A 432 9.07 7.58 9.39
C ARG A 432 9.96 8.71 8.89
N ASP A 433 9.61 9.34 7.78
CA ASP A 433 10.44 10.35 7.14
C ASP A 433 10.58 11.59 8.03
N VAL A 434 9.51 11.97 8.75
CA VAL A 434 9.57 13.05 9.76
C VAL A 434 10.43 12.65 10.95
N SER A 435 10.23 11.44 11.50
CA SER A 435 10.91 11.02 12.74
C SER A 435 12.39 10.67 12.53
N ASN A 436 12.74 10.08 11.38
CA ASN A 436 14.05 9.44 11.18
C ASN A 436 14.91 10.08 10.08
N ARG A 437 14.30 10.89 9.18
CA ARG A 437 14.98 11.44 8.00
C ARG A 437 14.96 12.96 7.92
N GLY A 438 14.25 13.63 8.84
CA GLY A 438 14.16 15.08 8.89
C GLY A 438 13.36 15.72 7.74
N TYR A 439 12.56 14.95 7.00
CA TYR A 439 11.68 15.48 5.96
C TYR A 439 10.35 15.91 6.56
N GLU A 440 9.79 17.01 6.06
CA GLU A 440 8.41 17.39 6.33
C GLU A 440 7.41 16.51 5.56
N ALA A 441 6.18 16.36 6.08
CA ALA A 441 5.10 15.63 5.42
C ALA A 441 4.85 16.13 3.98
N ARG A 442 4.98 17.45 3.74
CA ARG A 442 4.87 18.08 2.43
C ARG A 442 5.86 17.48 1.42
N ALA A 443 7.11 17.31 1.83
CA ALA A 443 8.15 16.76 0.95
C ALA A 443 7.86 15.28 0.60
N THR A 444 7.42 14.48 1.58
CA THR A 444 7.03 13.09 1.34
C THR A 444 5.84 12.98 0.39
N LEU A 445 4.81 13.83 0.53
CA LEU A 445 3.65 13.87 -0.37
C LEU A 445 4.06 14.27 -1.79
N ALA A 446 4.92 15.27 -1.96
CA ALA A 446 5.39 15.72 -3.27
C ALA A 446 6.17 14.62 -4.03
N LEU A 447 6.97 13.83 -3.31
CA LEU A 447 7.76 12.75 -3.91
C LEU A 447 6.95 11.46 -4.14
N TRP A 448 5.78 11.30 -3.50
CA TRP A 448 5.07 10.02 -3.47
C TRP A 448 4.66 9.51 -4.85
N GLU A 449 4.29 10.40 -5.76
CA GLU A 449 3.89 9.99 -7.11
C GLU A 449 5.07 9.42 -7.91
N ASN A 450 6.28 9.96 -7.73
CA ASN A 450 7.50 9.43 -8.35
C ASN A 450 7.83 8.04 -7.79
N VAL A 451 7.77 7.88 -6.46
CA VAL A 451 7.94 6.57 -5.80
C VAL A 451 6.96 5.53 -6.37
N ARG A 452 5.68 5.88 -6.49
CA ARG A 452 4.67 4.98 -7.07
C ARG A 452 4.94 4.61 -8.52
N ARG A 453 5.51 5.55 -9.30
CA ARG A 453 5.90 5.29 -10.69
C ARG A 453 7.04 4.29 -10.76
N GLY A 454 8.09 4.49 -9.95
CA GLY A 454 9.22 3.55 -9.83
C GLY A 454 8.77 2.16 -9.38
N GLU A 455 7.91 2.06 -8.35
CA GLU A 455 7.34 0.79 -7.87
C GLU A 455 6.57 0.03 -8.96
N LYS A 456 5.74 0.73 -9.74
CA LYS A 456 4.98 0.13 -10.84
C LYS A 456 5.86 -0.39 -11.97
N ALA A 457 6.97 0.28 -12.25
CA ALA A 457 7.89 -0.11 -13.31
C ALA A 457 8.85 -1.22 -12.86
N ASN A 458 9.34 -1.16 -11.62
CA ASN A 458 10.51 -1.92 -11.21
C ASN A 458 10.26 -2.95 -10.09
N ILE A 459 9.10 -2.93 -9.40
CA ILE A 459 8.86 -3.80 -8.24
C ILE A 459 7.63 -4.69 -8.44
N PHE A 460 6.44 -4.11 -8.63
CA PHE A 460 5.20 -4.88 -8.73
C PHE A 460 5.12 -5.86 -9.92
N PRO A 461 5.76 -5.62 -11.09
CA PRO A 461 5.75 -6.61 -12.17
C PRO A 461 6.39 -7.94 -11.78
N TYR A 462 7.29 -7.95 -10.80
CA TYR A 462 8.07 -9.13 -10.39
C TYR A 462 7.59 -9.74 -9.07
N GLN A 463 6.53 -9.23 -8.45
CA GLN A 463 6.08 -9.70 -7.15
C GLN A 463 5.68 -11.20 -7.13
N GLU A 464 5.14 -11.72 -8.23
CA GLU A 464 4.76 -13.15 -8.35
C GLU A 464 5.96 -14.07 -8.64
N GLU A 465 7.17 -13.51 -8.85
CA GLU A 465 8.43 -14.24 -8.95
C GLU A 465 9.00 -14.63 -7.57
N ALA A 466 8.37 -14.18 -6.50
CA ALA A 466 8.76 -14.53 -5.14
C ALA A 466 8.40 -16.00 -4.83
N ASP A 467 9.29 -16.70 -4.10
CA ASP A 467 9.00 -18.01 -3.54
C ASP A 467 7.94 -17.91 -2.44
N VAL A 468 7.96 -16.80 -1.68
CA VAL A 468 6.97 -16.52 -0.64
C VAL A 468 6.64 -15.02 -0.58
N MET A 469 5.38 -14.70 -0.27
CA MET A 469 4.97 -13.35 0.09
C MET A 469 4.71 -13.26 1.60
N PHE A 470 5.16 -12.16 2.20
CA PHE A 470 4.89 -11.82 3.58
C PHE A 470 4.03 -10.55 3.66
N ASN A 471 2.86 -10.66 4.32
CA ASN A 471 2.03 -9.49 4.61
C ASN A 471 2.52 -8.81 5.89
N SER A 472 3.05 -7.62 5.76
CA SER A 472 3.54 -6.80 6.88
C SER A 472 2.48 -5.86 7.46
N ALA A 473 1.23 -5.89 6.95
CA ALA A 473 0.15 -5.08 7.50
C ALA A 473 -0.27 -5.59 8.88
N LEU A 474 -0.51 -4.66 9.79
CA LEU A 474 -1.07 -4.93 11.10
C LEU A 474 -2.45 -4.29 11.19
N ILE A 475 -3.45 -5.06 11.58
CA ILE A 475 -4.85 -4.62 11.57
C ILE A 475 -5.10 -3.34 12.38
N TYR A 476 -4.30 -3.13 13.43
CA TYR A 476 -4.40 -2.01 14.36
C TYR A 476 -3.55 -0.79 13.97
N GLU A 477 -2.74 -0.90 12.91
CA GLU A 477 -1.70 0.10 12.62
C GLU A 477 -2.21 1.51 12.33
N LEU A 478 -3.37 1.66 11.66
CA LEU A 478 -3.93 2.98 11.37
C LEU A 478 -4.44 3.68 12.63
N ALA A 479 -4.89 2.95 13.64
CA ALA A 479 -5.25 3.51 14.95
C ALA A 479 -4.02 4.06 15.69
N ILE A 480 -2.85 3.43 15.52
CA ILE A 480 -1.57 3.87 16.09
C ILE A 480 -0.98 5.03 15.29
N LEU A 481 -1.00 4.95 13.96
CA LEU A 481 -0.44 5.99 13.08
C LEU A 481 -1.24 7.29 13.14
N LYS A 482 -2.55 7.21 13.35
CA LYS A 482 -3.45 8.36 13.37
C LYS A 482 -2.95 9.53 14.23
N PRO A 483 -2.72 9.40 15.56
CA PRO A 483 -2.30 10.50 16.39
C PRO A 483 -0.94 11.10 16.01
N LEU A 484 -0.10 10.33 15.31
CA LEU A 484 1.22 10.76 14.85
C LEU A 484 1.16 11.52 13.53
N VAL A 485 0.29 11.09 12.61
CA VAL A 485 0.25 11.61 11.24
C VAL A 485 -0.76 12.75 11.05
N GLU A 486 -1.87 12.78 11.79
CA GLU A 486 -2.88 13.86 11.68
C GLU A 486 -2.27 15.26 11.86
N PRO A 487 -1.46 15.54 12.91
CA PRO A 487 -0.84 16.86 13.07
C PRO A 487 0.09 17.24 11.91
N LEU A 488 0.75 16.25 11.30
CA LEU A 488 1.66 16.45 10.17
C LEU A 488 0.90 16.80 8.88
N LEU A 489 -0.23 16.11 8.63
CA LEU A 489 -1.09 16.38 7.48
C LEU A 489 -1.79 17.73 7.57
N LEU A 490 -2.22 18.14 8.79
CA LEU A 490 -2.85 19.45 9.03
C LEU A 490 -1.92 20.64 8.75
N GLN A 491 -0.60 20.43 8.75
CA GLN A 491 0.41 21.44 8.43
C GLN A 491 0.62 21.64 6.94
N VAL A 492 0.10 20.77 6.08
CA VAL A 492 0.26 20.86 4.61
C VAL A 492 -0.59 22.00 4.07
N ARG A 493 0.07 23.10 3.68
CA ARG A 493 -0.56 24.32 3.17
C ARG A 493 -0.55 24.43 1.65
N ASP A 494 0.29 23.67 0.99
CA ASP A 494 0.44 23.67 -0.47
C ASP A 494 -0.88 23.25 -1.13
N PRO A 495 -1.51 24.08 -1.98
CA PRO A 495 -2.80 23.77 -2.60
C PRO A 495 -2.78 22.49 -3.44
N ALA A 496 -1.66 22.18 -4.10
CA ALA A 496 -1.52 20.99 -4.93
C ALA A 496 -1.48 19.69 -4.11
N LEU A 497 -0.94 19.74 -2.89
CA LEU A 497 -0.79 18.59 -1.99
C LEU A 497 -1.91 18.49 -0.96
N ARG A 498 -2.65 19.58 -0.77
CA ARG A 498 -3.72 19.68 0.23
C ARG A 498 -4.85 18.69 -0.04
N ILE A 499 -5.20 18.48 -1.30
CA ILE A 499 -6.24 17.50 -1.70
C ILE A 499 -5.90 16.11 -1.15
N GLU A 500 -4.65 15.67 -1.31
CA GLU A 500 -4.20 14.36 -0.84
C GLU A 500 -4.13 14.34 0.71
N ALA A 501 -3.65 15.40 1.33
CA ALA A 501 -3.62 15.51 2.79
C ALA A 501 -5.04 15.46 3.40
N GLU A 502 -6.00 16.23 2.86
CA GLU A 502 -7.40 16.23 3.30
C GLU A 502 -8.07 14.86 3.09
N ARG A 503 -7.75 14.19 1.99
CA ARG A 503 -8.24 12.82 1.71
C ARG A 503 -7.74 11.82 2.76
N LEU A 504 -6.46 11.89 3.12
CA LEU A 504 -5.88 11.02 4.15
C LEU A 504 -6.44 11.33 5.54
N LEU A 505 -6.63 12.61 5.88
CA LEU A 505 -7.28 13.03 7.13
C LEU A 505 -8.71 12.51 7.22
N ALA A 506 -9.46 12.59 6.12
CA ALA A 506 -10.83 12.09 6.05
C ALA A 506 -10.90 10.55 6.16
N LEU A 507 -9.88 9.81 5.68
CA LEU A 507 -9.74 8.37 5.92
C LEU A 507 -9.47 8.08 7.40
N LEU A 508 -8.51 8.77 8.00
CA LEU A 508 -8.12 8.58 9.40
C LEU A 508 -9.23 8.96 10.38
N TRP A 509 -10.14 9.84 9.96
CA TRP A 509 -11.28 10.23 10.78
C TRP A 509 -12.15 9.03 11.22
N TRP A 510 -12.20 7.96 10.44
CA TRP A 510 -12.97 6.75 10.77
C TRP A 510 -12.36 5.89 11.88
N PHE A 511 -11.09 6.07 12.20
CA PHE A 511 -10.37 5.28 13.21
C PHE A 511 -10.40 5.95 14.58
N ASP A 512 -10.56 5.18 15.63
CA ASP A 512 -10.22 5.60 16.98
C ASP A 512 -8.70 5.59 17.14
N ALA A 513 -8.15 6.62 17.79
CA ALA A 513 -6.73 6.66 18.07
C ALA A 513 -6.40 5.72 19.25
N CYS A 514 -5.25 5.05 19.17
CA CYS A 514 -4.72 4.20 20.24
C CYS A 514 -3.25 4.55 20.51
N PRO A 515 -2.95 5.71 21.14
CA PRO A 515 -1.57 6.16 21.33
C PRO A 515 -0.77 5.31 22.33
N ASP A 516 -1.45 4.77 23.35
CA ASP A 516 -0.84 4.07 24.49
C ASP A 516 -0.93 2.53 24.39
N CYS A 517 -1.20 2.00 23.21
CA CYS A 517 -1.29 0.55 23.02
C CYS A 517 0.09 -0.11 23.18
N GLY A 518 0.12 -1.26 23.86
CA GLY A 518 1.33 -2.05 24.15
C GLY A 518 1.96 -2.70 22.91
N ILE A 519 2.45 -1.93 21.95
CA ILE A 519 3.11 -2.44 20.75
C ILE A 519 4.45 -3.08 21.14
N PRO A 520 4.72 -4.35 20.82
CA PRO A 520 6.00 -5.00 21.09
C PRO A 520 7.18 -4.24 20.46
N GLY A 521 8.34 -4.26 21.14
CA GLY A 521 9.54 -3.55 20.67
C GLY A 521 10.11 -4.11 19.36
N ASN A 522 9.80 -5.38 19.02
CA ASN A 522 10.20 -6.04 17.77
C ASN A 522 9.12 -5.97 16.67
N SER A 523 8.00 -5.28 16.90
CA SER A 523 6.95 -5.10 15.90
C SER A 523 7.50 -4.40 14.64
N ILE A 524 7.00 -4.80 13.46
CA ILE A 524 7.28 -4.12 12.19
C ILE A 524 6.85 -2.64 12.25
N LEU A 525 5.79 -2.34 12.98
CA LEU A 525 5.30 -0.98 13.12
C LEU A 525 6.32 -0.04 13.79
N ARG A 526 7.20 -0.57 14.66
CA ARG A 526 8.27 0.19 15.32
C ARG A 526 9.29 0.81 14.36
N GLU A 527 9.42 0.28 13.13
CA GLU A 527 10.23 0.91 12.07
C GLU A 527 9.73 2.33 11.74
N PHE A 528 8.44 2.57 11.90
CA PHE A 528 7.79 3.82 11.53
C PHE A 528 7.54 4.73 12.74
N VAL A 529 7.04 4.15 13.84
CA VAL A 529 6.65 4.93 15.02
C VAL A 529 7.76 5.07 16.06
N GLY A 530 8.91 4.42 15.83
CA GLY A 530 10.05 4.47 16.76
C GLY A 530 9.96 3.46 17.91
N GLY A 531 10.99 3.46 18.78
CA GLY A 531 11.07 2.54 19.93
C GLY A 531 11.36 1.09 19.56
N SER A 532 12.01 0.83 18.41
CA SER A 532 12.39 -0.52 18.00
C SER A 532 13.53 -1.06 18.86
N THR A 533 13.35 -2.24 19.44
CA THR A 533 14.43 -2.99 20.12
C THR A 533 15.43 -3.60 19.13
N LEU A 534 15.10 -3.60 17.84
CA LEU A 534 15.95 -4.13 16.77
C LEU A 534 16.84 -3.06 16.11
N ARG A 535 16.76 -1.79 16.55
CA ARG A 535 17.46 -0.68 15.88
C ARG A 535 18.96 -0.91 15.82
N ASP A 536 19.56 -1.24 16.95
CA ASP A 536 21.00 -1.38 17.11
C ASP A 536 21.45 -2.86 17.19
N LEU A 537 20.58 -3.77 16.72
CA LEU A 537 20.87 -5.19 16.78
C LEU A 537 21.98 -5.53 15.77
N ALA A 538 23.17 -5.79 16.26
CA ALA A 538 24.25 -6.40 15.50
C ALA A 538 24.04 -7.91 15.46
N LEU A 539 23.55 -8.43 14.36
CA LEU A 539 23.26 -9.87 14.15
C LEU A 539 24.50 -10.71 13.82
N VAL A 540 25.69 -10.13 13.97
CA VAL A 540 26.95 -10.81 13.64
C VAL A 540 27.57 -11.38 14.91
N PRO A 541 27.94 -12.68 14.96
CA PRO A 541 28.64 -13.27 16.10
C PRO A 541 29.91 -12.51 16.40
N GLN A 542 30.19 -12.27 17.72
CA GLN A 542 31.39 -11.59 18.24
C GLN A 542 32.66 -12.37 17.93
N GLY A 543 33.05 -12.63 16.81
CA GLY A 543 34.28 -13.32 16.40
C GLY A 543 34.65 -13.03 14.98
N MET A 544 33.70 -12.51 14.19
CA MET A 544 33.89 -12.14 12.79
C MET A 544 34.35 -10.71 12.56
N TRP A 545 34.27 -9.86 13.58
CA TRP A 545 34.78 -8.49 13.59
C TRP A 545 36.06 -8.45 14.40
N ALA A 546 37.06 -9.20 13.99
CA ALA A 546 38.42 -8.93 14.46
C ALA A 546 38.90 -7.65 13.75
N VAL A 547 39.24 -6.64 14.58
CA VAL A 547 39.93 -5.42 14.20
C VAL A 547 39.10 -4.26 13.66
N SER A 548 38.39 -3.58 14.53
CA SER A 548 38.53 -2.13 14.60
C SER A 548 38.49 -1.70 16.08
N SER A 549 39.65 -1.43 16.57
CA SER A 549 40.08 -0.51 17.63
C SER A 549 39.13 -0.20 18.80
N HIS A 550 39.52 -0.69 19.94
CA HIS A 550 39.15 -0.22 21.29
C HIS A 550 39.44 1.27 21.54
N GLU A 551 39.80 2.09 20.56
CA GLU A 551 40.22 3.47 20.75
C GLU A 551 39.11 4.52 20.70
N ASP A 552 37.92 4.22 20.13
CA ASP A 552 36.87 5.23 20.01
C ASP A 552 35.85 5.31 21.17
N ARG A 553 35.99 4.49 22.21
CA ARG A 553 35.16 4.56 23.41
C ARG A 553 35.73 5.35 24.59
N ALA A 554 36.98 5.76 24.49
CA ALA A 554 37.66 6.49 25.59
C ALA A 554 37.54 8.03 25.48
N SER A 555 37.09 8.58 24.34
CA SER A 555 37.08 10.04 24.15
C SER A 555 35.74 10.74 24.46
N VAL A 556 34.69 10.01 24.88
CA VAL A 556 33.36 10.61 25.21
C VAL A 556 33.13 10.69 26.73
N ALA A 557 34.02 10.14 27.58
CA ALA A 557 33.83 10.08 29.02
C ALA A 557 34.60 11.18 29.83
N GLU A 558 35.37 12.05 29.18
CA GLU A 558 36.12 13.12 29.90
C GLU A 558 35.80 14.53 29.35
N GLY A 559 34.54 14.92 29.31
CA GLY A 559 34.15 16.26 28.89
C GLY A 559 32.92 16.79 29.62
N GLY A 560 32.92 16.71 30.94
CA GLY A 560 31.76 17.19 31.69
C GLY A 560 32.03 17.42 33.17
N THR A 561 32.97 18.32 33.52
CA THR A 561 32.94 19.09 34.78
C THR A 561 33.92 20.27 34.69
N SER A 562 33.43 21.45 34.38
CA SER A 562 33.75 22.75 34.99
C SER A 562 32.86 23.82 34.43
#